data_c951e2d5babddfc896072c424c6c9fdc
#
_entry.id   c951e2d5babddfc896072c424c6c9fdc
#
_cell.length_a   1.000
_cell.length_b   1.000
_cell.length_c   1.000
_cell.angle_alpha   90.00
_cell.angle_beta   90.00
_cell.angle_gamma   90.00
#
_symmetry.space_group_name_H-M   'P 1'
#
loop_
_entity.id
_entity.type
_entity.pdbx_description
1 polymer ?
#
loop_
_entity_poly.entity_id
_entity_poly.type
_entity_poly.pdbx_seq_one_letter_code
_entity_poly.pdbx_strand_id
1 'polypeptide(L)'
;NFKIENMHEQFLARQKQAKGLEKQAEAEEKKDSEFTYAAVDPEREYGFVAVAAGEGLKNVFTDLGVDAVVSGGQTMNPSTEDILAAIQSVPAKTVLVLPNNKNIIMASEQAQKLADRKVIVLPTRTVPQGMTAMLNFDPELKPEENAVGMMQAADHVSTGLITYAARDSEFDGKPIKKGEIMALENGKIVATGTDIVKMTYRLARSMKKKDSQFITVISGCDVSD
;
A
#
# COMPACT_ATOMS: atom_id res chain seq x y z
N ASN A 1 15.52 53.36 6.63
CA ASN A 1 14.61 52.73 7.60
C ASN A 1 14.84 51.22 7.54
N PHE A 2 15.63 50.68 8.46
CA PHE A 2 15.74 49.23 8.64
C PHE A 2 14.55 48.81 9.53
N LYS A 3 13.64 47.98 9.01
CA LYS A 3 12.63 47.28 9.78
C LYS A 3 13.27 46.04 10.39
N ILE A 4 13.57 46.06 11.68
CA ILE A 4 13.94 44.87 12.43
C ILE A 4 12.63 44.11 12.67
N GLU A 5 12.32 43.16 11.83
CA GLU A 5 11.25 42.21 12.11
C GLU A 5 11.71 41.24 13.18
N ASN A 6 10.92 41.15 14.23
CA ASN A 6 11.19 40.33 15.38
C ASN A 6 11.13 38.83 14.99
N MET A 7 12.28 38.20 14.80
CA MET A 7 12.39 36.77 14.46
C MET A 7 11.61 35.86 15.42
N HIS A 8 11.38 36.34 16.64
CA HIS A 8 10.60 35.63 17.64
C HIS A 8 9.10 35.60 17.29
N GLU A 9 8.57 36.67 16.74
CA GLU A 9 7.16 36.73 16.28
C GLU A 9 6.96 35.85 15.02
N GLN A 10 7.94 35.83 14.11
CA GLN A 10 7.90 34.97 12.95
C GLN A 10 7.99 33.47 13.34
N PHE A 11 8.81 33.14 14.33
CA PHE A 11 8.90 31.81 14.88
C PHE A 11 7.60 31.36 15.53
N LEU A 12 6.96 32.22 16.34
CA LEU A 12 5.68 31.93 16.98
C LEU A 12 4.54 31.82 15.95
N ALA A 13 4.56 32.62 14.88
CA ALA A 13 3.58 32.54 13.80
C ALA A 13 3.72 31.23 13.01
N ARG A 14 4.95 30.80 12.70
CA ARG A 14 5.22 29.50 12.07
C ARG A 14 4.83 28.32 12.96
N GLN A 15 5.09 28.41 14.27
CA GLN A 15 4.67 27.38 15.22
C GLN A 15 3.15 27.26 15.34
N LYS A 16 2.41 28.38 15.28
CA LYS A 16 0.94 28.38 15.27
C LYS A 16 0.38 27.81 13.97
N GLN A 17 1.00 28.12 12.82
CA GLN A 17 0.61 27.52 11.53
C GLN A 17 0.92 26.02 11.47
N ALA A 18 2.08 25.60 11.96
CA ALA A 18 2.44 24.16 12.03
C ALA A 18 1.46 23.38 12.93
N LYS A 19 1.14 23.91 14.14
CA LYS A 19 0.13 23.30 15.03
C LYS A 19 -1.29 23.33 14.48
N GLY A 20 -1.61 24.31 13.62
CA GLY A 20 -2.90 24.37 12.92
C GLY A 20 -3.01 23.31 11.83
N LEU A 21 -1.92 23.08 11.08
CA LEU A 21 -1.82 22.03 10.07
C LEU A 21 -1.75 20.63 10.69
N GLU A 22 -1.01 20.46 11.81
CA GLU A 22 -1.01 19.21 12.58
C GLU A 22 -2.39 18.85 13.11
N LYS A 23 -3.14 19.83 13.66
CA LYS A 23 -4.52 19.60 14.12
C LYS A 23 -5.52 19.32 13.01
N GLN A 24 -5.32 19.88 11.81
CA GLN A 24 -6.15 19.56 10.65
C GLN A 24 -5.79 18.18 10.10
N ALA A 25 -4.51 17.82 10.02
CA ALA A 25 -4.06 16.47 9.66
C ALA A 25 -4.57 15.44 10.68
N GLU A 26 -4.42 15.68 11.99
CA GLU A 26 -4.97 14.80 13.04
C GLU A 26 -6.50 14.69 13.02
N ALA A 27 -7.23 15.73 12.56
CA ALA A 27 -8.69 15.73 12.45
C ALA A 27 -9.17 14.99 11.18
N GLU A 28 -8.41 15.06 10.08
CA GLU A 28 -8.63 14.26 8.89
C GLU A 28 -8.22 12.80 9.12
N GLU A 29 -7.09 12.55 9.80
CA GLU A 29 -6.65 11.22 10.22
C GLU A 29 -7.67 10.52 11.14
N LYS A 30 -8.32 11.24 12.05
CA LYS A 30 -9.38 10.68 12.90
C LYS A 30 -10.66 10.33 12.16
N LYS A 31 -10.93 10.94 11.01
CA LYS A 31 -12.09 10.57 10.17
C LYS A 31 -11.84 9.32 9.33
N ASP A 32 -10.59 9.07 8.93
CA ASP A 32 -10.21 7.84 8.21
C ASP A 32 -9.94 6.65 9.15
N SER A 33 -9.72 6.88 10.46
CA SER A 33 -9.39 5.83 11.44
C SER A 33 -10.59 5.26 12.21
N GLU A 34 -11.82 5.72 11.99
CA GLU A 34 -13.02 5.17 12.63
C GLU A 34 -13.72 4.07 11.82
N PHE A 35 -12.97 3.12 11.25
CA PHE A 35 -13.53 1.80 11.01
C PHE A 35 -13.32 0.95 12.27
N THR A 36 -14.26 1.02 13.17
CA THR A 36 -14.34 0.11 14.33
C THR A 36 -14.75 -1.25 13.81
N TYR A 37 -13.78 -2.12 13.54
CA TYR A 37 -14.06 -3.52 13.27
C TYR A 37 -14.58 -4.17 14.55
N ALA A 38 -15.80 -4.71 14.52
CA ALA A 38 -16.33 -5.53 15.60
C ALA A 38 -15.93 -6.99 15.37
N ALA A 39 -15.41 -7.65 16.40
CA ALA A 39 -15.12 -9.08 16.35
C ALA A 39 -16.41 -9.88 16.11
N VAL A 40 -16.37 -10.85 15.20
CA VAL A 40 -17.51 -11.71 14.84
C VAL A 40 -17.12 -13.18 14.87
N ASP A 41 -18.09 -14.04 15.13
CA ASP A 41 -17.89 -15.48 15.12
C ASP A 41 -17.64 -16.01 13.69
N PRO A 42 -16.78 -17.04 13.53
CA PRO A 42 -16.50 -17.63 12.22
C PRO A 42 -17.70 -18.40 11.66
N GLU A 43 -18.25 -17.96 10.54
CA GLU A 43 -19.41 -18.59 9.87
C GLU A 43 -19.03 -19.38 8.62
N ARG A 44 -17.96 -18.97 7.92
CA ARG A 44 -17.48 -19.56 6.65
C ARG A 44 -16.04 -20.03 6.73
N GLU A 45 -15.58 -20.78 5.72
CA GLU A 45 -14.24 -21.39 5.73
C GLU A 45 -13.15 -20.35 5.50
N TYR A 46 -13.30 -19.49 4.49
CA TYR A 46 -12.29 -18.51 4.08
C TYR A 46 -12.75 -17.08 4.20
N GLY A 47 -11.82 -16.20 4.52
CA GLY A 47 -11.98 -14.76 4.44
C GLY A 47 -10.67 -14.07 4.14
N PHE A 48 -10.73 -12.80 3.75
CA PHE A 48 -9.59 -12.05 3.25
C PHE A 48 -9.50 -10.67 3.88
N VAL A 49 -8.28 -10.30 4.25
CA VAL A 49 -7.92 -8.95 4.67
C VAL A 49 -6.81 -8.45 3.76
N ALA A 50 -6.97 -7.28 3.16
CA ALA A 50 -5.92 -6.64 2.37
C ALA A 50 -5.56 -5.28 2.94
N VAL A 51 -4.32 -4.84 2.71
CA VAL A 51 -3.92 -3.47 2.99
C VAL A 51 -3.82 -2.72 1.65
N ALA A 52 -4.49 -1.57 1.59
CA ALA A 52 -4.45 -0.71 0.41
C ALA A 52 -4.68 0.76 0.79
N ALA A 53 -4.17 1.69 -0.03
CA ALA A 53 -4.37 3.12 0.14
C ALA A 53 -5.36 3.65 -0.90
N GLY A 54 -6.33 4.45 -0.44
CA GLY A 54 -7.31 5.12 -1.30
C GLY A 54 -8.53 4.26 -1.65
N GLU A 55 -9.65 4.94 -1.86
CA GLU A 55 -10.96 4.30 -2.09
C GLU A 55 -10.99 3.48 -3.39
N GLY A 56 -10.26 3.89 -4.44
CA GLY A 56 -10.19 3.14 -5.70
C GLY A 56 -9.64 1.73 -5.51
N LEU A 57 -8.51 1.59 -4.81
CA LEU A 57 -7.92 0.27 -4.53
C LEU A 57 -8.76 -0.53 -3.53
N LYS A 58 -9.38 0.13 -2.56
CA LYS A 58 -10.32 -0.51 -1.65
C LYS A 58 -11.48 -1.16 -2.42
N ASN A 59 -12.10 -0.42 -3.34
CA ASN A 59 -13.18 -0.94 -4.17
C ASN A 59 -12.70 -2.13 -5.02
N VAL A 60 -11.53 -2.03 -5.64
CA VAL A 60 -10.96 -3.15 -6.42
C VAL A 60 -10.77 -4.40 -5.57
N PHE A 61 -10.22 -4.29 -4.35
CA PHE A 61 -10.07 -5.45 -3.48
C PHE A 61 -11.41 -6.00 -2.99
N THR A 62 -12.37 -5.13 -2.70
CA THR A 62 -13.74 -5.56 -2.36
C THR A 62 -14.40 -6.32 -3.51
N ASP A 63 -14.26 -5.84 -4.75
CA ASP A 63 -14.76 -6.51 -5.95
C ASP A 63 -14.07 -7.86 -6.21
N LEU A 64 -12.81 -8.00 -5.78
CA LEU A 64 -12.07 -9.26 -5.82
C LEU A 64 -12.46 -10.22 -4.68
N GLY A 65 -13.38 -9.84 -3.79
CA GLY A 65 -13.88 -10.68 -2.71
C GLY A 65 -13.12 -10.52 -1.38
N VAL A 66 -12.35 -9.44 -1.20
CA VAL A 66 -11.74 -9.12 0.09
C VAL A 66 -12.79 -8.57 1.04
N ASP A 67 -12.84 -9.10 2.26
CA ASP A 67 -13.84 -8.78 3.26
C ASP A 67 -13.57 -7.48 4.01
N ALA A 68 -12.30 -7.25 4.33
CA ALA A 68 -11.88 -6.05 5.02
C ALA A 68 -10.60 -5.47 4.38
N VAL A 69 -10.64 -4.20 4.06
CA VAL A 69 -9.48 -3.48 3.53
C VAL A 69 -9.01 -2.47 4.57
N VAL A 70 -7.81 -2.70 5.11
CA VAL A 70 -7.15 -1.81 6.06
C VAL A 70 -6.47 -0.69 5.28
N SER A 71 -6.74 0.56 5.66
CA SER A 71 -6.13 1.73 5.02
C SER A 71 -4.64 1.83 5.38
N GLY A 72 -3.79 2.03 4.39
CA GLY A 72 -2.36 2.24 4.60
C GLY A 72 -1.46 1.79 3.46
N GLY A 73 -0.16 1.98 3.65
CA GLY A 73 0.86 1.43 2.75
C GLY A 73 1.67 2.42 1.93
N GLN A 74 1.31 3.71 1.85
CA GLN A 74 2.15 4.73 1.19
C GLN A 74 2.83 5.67 2.19
N THR A 75 2.06 6.40 2.96
CA THR A 75 2.57 7.39 3.92
C THR A 75 2.46 6.92 5.35
N MET A 76 1.46 6.10 5.65
CA MET A 76 1.24 5.49 6.96
C MET A 76 1.09 3.98 6.85
N ASN A 77 1.75 3.26 7.73
CA ASN A 77 1.57 1.82 7.86
C ASN A 77 0.53 1.56 8.97
N PRO A 78 -0.44 0.67 8.73
CA PRO A 78 -1.38 0.27 9.77
C PRO A 78 -0.62 -0.39 10.92
N SER A 79 -1.13 -0.24 12.13
CA SER A 79 -0.60 -0.91 13.30
C SER A 79 -0.94 -2.41 13.29
N THR A 80 -0.29 -3.18 14.16
CA THR A 80 -0.64 -4.59 14.37
C THR A 80 -2.09 -4.72 14.87
N GLU A 81 -2.54 -3.78 15.69
CA GLU A 81 -3.89 -3.72 16.25
C GLU A 81 -4.95 -3.47 15.17
N ASP A 82 -4.68 -2.59 14.20
CA ASP A 82 -5.60 -2.32 13.07
C ASP A 82 -5.79 -3.57 12.21
N ILE A 83 -4.69 -4.26 11.91
CA ILE A 83 -4.72 -5.51 11.12
C ILE A 83 -5.43 -6.61 11.91
N LEU A 84 -5.16 -6.73 13.22
CA LEU A 84 -5.81 -7.72 14.08
C LEU A 84 -7.33 -7.47 14.18
N ALA A 85 -7.74 -6.22 14.36
CA ALA A 85 -9.14 -5.85 14.41
C ALA A 85 -9.86 -6.19 13.08
N ALA A 86 -9.21 -5.92 11.94
CA ALA A 86 -9.73 -6.31 10.64
C ALA A 86 -9.87 -7.84 10.51
N ILE A 87 -8.87 -8.62 10.94
CA ILE A 87 -8.92 -10.09 10.94
C ILE A 87 -10.11 -10.60 11.79
N GLN A 88 -10.30 -10.05 12.97
CA GLN A 88 -11.37 -10.45 13.88
C GLN A 88 -12.77 -10.06 13.41
N SER A 89 -12.89 -9.05 12.54
CA SER A 89 -14.15 -8.63 11.94
C SER A 89 -14.62 -9.53 10.78
N VAL A 90 -13.75 -10.37 10.25
CA VAL A 90 -14.08 -11.25 9.13
C VAL A 90 -14.73 -12.54 9.64
N PRO A 91 -15.98 -12.90 9.24
CA PRO A 91 -16.68 -14.08 9.74
C PRO A 91 -16.18 -15.38 9.07
N ALA A 92 -14.88 -15.68 9.22
CA ALA A 92 -14.25 -16.83 8.61
C ALA A 92 -13.34 -17.58 9.59
N LYS A 93 -13.24 -18.91 9.41
CA LYS A 93 -12.36 -19.78 10.21
C LYS A 93 -10.88 -19.57 9.85
N THR A 94 -10.61 -19.38 8.56
CA THR A 94 -9.27 -19.08 8.05
C THR A 94 -9.28 -17.74 7.35
N VAL A 95 -8.43 -16.82 7.78
CA VAL A 95 -8.28 -15.49 7.18
C VAL A 95 -6.93 -15.39 6.49
N LEU A 96 -6.94 -15.10 5.18
CA LEU A 96 -5.73 -14.82 4.42
C LEU A 96 -5.50 -13.30 4.40
N VAL A 97 -4.28 -12.89 4.76
CA VAL A 97 -3.90 -11.48 4.86
C VAL A 97 -2.92 -11.13 3.76
N LEU A 98 -3.23 -10.07 3.00
CA LEU A 98 -2.42 -9.53 1.91
C LEU A 98 -1.88 -8.14 2.31
N PRO A 99 -0.64 -8.06 2.83
CA PRO A 99 -0.05 -6.80 3.28
C PRO A 99 0.20 -5.79 2.14
N ASN A 100 0.46 -6.26 0.93
CA ASN A 100 0.71 -5.45 -0.28
C ASN A 100 1.83 -4.40 -0.16
N ASN A 101 2.61 -4.50 0.90
CA ASN A 101 3.76 -3.63 1.18
C ASN A 101 4.74 -4.37 2.09
N LYS A 102 6.02 -4.36 1.71
CA LYS A 102 7.09 -5.03 2.47
C LYS A 102 7.20 -4.57 3.94
N ASN A 103 6.85 -3.30 4.21
CA ASN A 103 6.95 -2.72 5.55
C ASN A 103 5.80 -3.17 6.48
N ILE A 104 4.72 -3.72 5.91
CA ILE A 104 3.53 -4.15 6.64
C ILE A 104 3.56 -5.65 6.95
N ILE A 105 4.38 -6.42 6.24
CA ILE A 105 4.47 -7.89 6.40
C ILE A 105 4.71 -8.25 7.87
N MET A 106 5.67 -7.60 8.53
CA MET A 106 5.99 -7.88 9.94
C MET A 106 4.82 -7.61 10.89
N ALA A 107 4.10 -6.51 10.70
CA ALA A 107 2.91 -6.19 11.51
C ALA A 107 1.79 -7.23 11.28
N SER A 108 1.62 -7.69 10.03
CA SER A 108 0.66 -8.75 9.70
C SER A 108 1.03 -10.10 10.33
N GLU A 109 2.31 -10.46 10.34
CA GLU A 109 2.80 -11.67 11.01
C GLU A 109 2.65 -11.60 12.55
N GLN A 110 2.76 -10.41 13.13
CA GLN A 110 2.47 -10.20 14.55
C GLN A 110 0.98 -10.32 14.82
N ALA A 111 0.11 -9.71 14.02
CA ALA A 111 -1.33 -9.84 14.13
C ALA A 111 -1.78 -11.30 13.98
N GLN A 112 -1.17 -12.07 13.09
CA GLN A 112 -1.40 -13.51 12.94
C GLN A 112 -1.20 -14.27 14.26
N LYS A 113 -0.16 -13.93 15.04
CA LYS A 113 0.15 -14.62 16.31
C LYS A 113 -0.83 -14.26 17.43
N LEU A 114 -1.51 -13.13 17.32
CA LEU A 114 -2.45 -12.62 18.32
C LEU A 114 -3.91 -12.95 17.97
N ALA A 115 -4.15 -13.44 16.76
CA ALA A 115 -5.50 -13.72 16.29
C ALA A 115 -6.12 -14.94 17.01
N ASP A 116 -7.44 -14.90 17.16
CA ASP A 116 -8.28 -15.94 17.78
C ASP A 116 -8.67 -17.07 16.82
N ARG A 117 -8.23 -16.96 15.57
CA ARG A 117 -8.55 -17.87 14.45
C ARG A 117 -7.33 -18.17 13.61
N LYS A 118 -7.47 -19.12 12.67
CA LYS A 118 -6.38 -19.43 11.75
C LYS A 118 -6.14 -18.26 10.82
N VAL A 119 -4.91 -17.77 10.77
CA VAL A 119 -4.49 -16.70 9.86
C VAL A 119 -3.30 -17.16 9.03
N ILE A 120 -3.32 -16.85 7.75
CA ILE A 120 -2.19 -17.09 6.84
C ILE A 120 -1.82 -15.74 6.22
N VAL A 121 -0.61 -15.27 6.48
CA VAL A 121 -0.08 -14.07 5.83
C VAL A 121 0.54 -14.47 4.50
N LEU A 122 0.02 -13.89 3.41
CA LEU A 122 0.61 -13.98 2.07
C LEU A 122 1.55 -12.78 1.90
N PRO A 123 2.88 -12.95 1.92
CA PRO A 123 3.83 -11.83 2.00
C PRO A 123 3.93 -11.02 0.69
N THR A 124 2.79 -10.58 0.17
CA THR A 124 2.68 -9.70 -0.97
C THR A 124 3.34 -8.35 -0.68
N ARG A 125 4.16 -7.87 -1.59
CA ARG A 125 4.98 -6.65 -1.42
C ARG A 125 4.44 -5.46 -2.19
N THR A 126 3.48 -5.70 -3.08
CA THR A 126 2.89 -4.69 -3.95
C THR A 126 1.40 -4.98 -4.15
N VAL A 127 0.62 -3.95 -4.41
CA VAL A 127 -0.82 -4.08 -4.71
C VAL A 127 -1.07 -5.02 -5.90
N PRO A 128 -0.36 -4.93 -7.04
CA PRO A 128 -0.54 -5.88 -8.14
C PRO A 128 -0.29 -7.33 -7.76
N GLN A 129 0.66 -7.61 -6.86
CA GLN A 129 0.85 -8.96 -6.33
C GLN A 129 -0.36 -9.45 -5.55
N GLY A 130 -0.93 -8.58 -4.68
CA GLY A 130 -2.15 -8.93 -3.93
C GLY A 130 -3.35 -9.18 -4.82
N MET A 131 -3.55 -8.35 -5.85
CA MET A 131 -4.62 -8.55 -6.83
C MET A 131 -4.47 -9.90 -7.55
N THR A 132 -3.26 -10.22 -8.02
CA THR A 132 -2.99 -11.49 -8.71
C THR A 132 -3.15 -12.69 -7.76
N ALA A 133 -2.75 -12.55 -6.51
CA ALA A 133 -2.98 -13.58 -5.49
C ALA A 133 -4.49 -13.87 -5.35
N MET A 134 -5.33 -12.82 -5.20
CA MET A 134 -6.77 -12.98 -5.08
C MET A 134 -7.41 -13.68 -6.29
N LEU A 135 -6.96 -13.35 -7.51
CA LEU A 135 -7.45 -13.98 -8.74
C LEU A 135 -7.08 -15.46 -8.87
N ASN A 136 -6.13 -15.95 -8.07
CA ASN A 136 -5.70 -17.35 -8.05
C ASN A 136 -6.18 -18.13 -6.82
N PHE A 137 -7.13 -17.57 -6.06
CA PHE A 137 -7.79 -18.28 -4.98
C PHE A 137 -8.76 -19.32 -5.52
N ASP A 138 -8.72 -20.54 -4.94
CA ASP A 138 -9.64 -21.63 -5.25
C ASP A 138 -10.33 -22.10 -3.94
N PRO A 139 -11.66 -21.94 -3.80
CA PRO A 139 -12.38 -22.33 -2.59
C PRO A 139 -12.37 -23.83 -2.31
N GLU A 140 -12.09 -24.67 -3.31
CA GLU A 140 -12.03 -26.12 -3.16
C GLU A 140 -10.70 -26.65 -2.58
N LEU A 141 -9.65 -25.83 -2.60
CA LEU A 141 -8.34 -26.18 -2.08
C LEU A 141 -8.23 -25.91 -0.56
N LYS A 142 -7.33 -26.64 0.10
CA LYS A 142 -7.00 -26.38 1.50
C LYS A 142 -6.28 -25.03 1.68
N PRO A 143 -6.33 -24.43 2.88
CA PRO A 143 -5.71 -23.12 3.14
C PRO A 143 -4.23 -23.06 2.77
N GLU A 144 -3.46 -24.10 3.04
CA GLU A 144 -2.03 -24.16 2.75
C GLU A 144 -1.76 -24.28 1.24
N GLU A 145 -2.58 -25.05 0.53
CA GLU A 145 -2.48 -25.21 -0.93
C GLU A 145 -2.82 -23.90 -1.62
N ASN A 146 -3.88 -23.21 -1.16
CA ASN A 146 -4.22 -21.86 -1.61
C ASN A 146 -3.08 -20.87 -1.39
N ALA A 147 -2.50 -20.86 -0.18
CA ALA A 147 -1.41 -19.95 0.13
C ALA A 147 -0.22 -20.15 -0.82
N VAL A 148 0.13 -21.38 -1.13
CA VAL A 148 1.21 -21.70 -2.06
C VAL A 148 0.85 -21.25 -3.48
N GLY A 149 -0.33 -21.61 -3.99
CA GLY A 149 -0.78 -21.25 -5.34
C GLY A 149 -0.89 -19.74 -5.56
N MET A 150 -1.51 -19.05 -4.60
CA MET A 150 -1.68 -17.60 -4.61
C MET A 150 -0.32 -16.89 -4.60
N MET A 151 0.65 -17.35 -3.79
CA MET A 151 1.99 -16.77 -3.75
C MET A 151 2.80 -17.08 -4.99
N GLN A 152 2.71 -18.28 -5.54
CA GLN A 152 3.34 -18.61 -6.82
C GLN A 152 2.86 -17.68 -7.94
N ALA A 153 1.57 -17.40 -8.02
CA ALA A 153 1.02 -16.45 -8.98
C ALA A 153 1.53 -15.03 -8.72
N ALA A 154 1.54 -14.58 -7.47
CA ALA A 154 2.04 -13.25 -7.08
C ALA A 154 3.53 -13.06 -7.40
N ASP A 155 4.35 -14.09 -7.25
CA ASP A 155 5.79 -14.01 -7.51
C ASP A 155 6.13 -13.84 -9.01
N HIS A 156 5.21 -14.19 -9.90
CA HIS A 156 5.37 -13.92 -11.34
C HIS A 156 5.05 -12.46 -11.72
N VAL A 157 4.49 -11.67 -10.82
CA VAL A 157 4.15 -10.27 -11.07
C VAL A 157 5.39 -9.39 -10.94
N SER A 158 5.76 -8.72 -12.03
CA SER A 158 6.72 -7.61 -11.99
C SER A 158 5.98 -6.30 -11.76
N THR A 159 6.40 -5.52 -10.77
CA THR A 159 5.77 -4.23 -10.46
C THR A 159 6.68 -3.07 -10.80
N GLY A 160 6.17 -2.16 -11.64
CA GLY A 160 6.75 -0.85 -11.91
C GLY A 160 6.05 0.22 -11.09
N LEU A 161 6.80 1.20 -10.62
CA LEU A 161 6.28 2.36 -9.91
C LEU A 161 6.87 3.63 -10.50
N ILE A 162 6.00 4.57 -10.86
CA ILE A 162 6.38 5.94 -11.18
C ILE A 162 5.99 6.81 -10.00
N THR A 163 6.94 7.57 -9.47
CA THR A 163 6.72 8.45 -8.32
C THR A 163 7.64 9.67 -8.38
N TYR A 164 7.42 10.62 -7.48
CA TYR A 164 8.28 11.80 -7.35
C TYR A 164 9.26 11.63 -6.20
N ALA A 165 10.48 12.17 -6.38
CA ALA A 165 11.48 12.20 -5.32
C ALA A 165 10.99 13.10 -4.16
N ALA A 166 10.83 12.50 -2.97
CA ALA A 166 10.40 13.23 -1.79
C ALA A 166 11.48 14.18 -1.23
N ARG A 167 12.75 13.90 -1.55
CA ARG A 167 13.95 14.67 -1.12
C ARG A 167 15.04 14.56 -2.17
N ASP A 168 16.03 15.44 -2.08
CA ASP A 168 17.23 15.32 -2.88
C ASP A 168 17.98 14.03 -2.55
N SER A 169 18.46 13.35 -3.58
CA SER A 169 19.15 12.06 -3.49
C SER A 169 20.10 11.89 -4.68
N GLU A 170 20.71 10.71 -4.81
CA GLU A 170 21.61 10.38 -5.92
C GLU A 170 21.26 9.00 -6.47
N PHE A 171 21.35 8.86 -7.79
CA PHE A 171 21.20 7.59 -8.48
C PHE A 171 22.22 7.52 -9.63
N ASP A 172 23.04 6.46 -9.61
CA ASP A 172 24.08 6.20 -10.64
C ASP A 172 25.02 7.40 -10.87
N GLY A 173 25.47 8.02 -9.74
CA GLY A 173 26.37 9.18 -9.78
C GLY A 173 25.71 10.49 -10.26
N LYS A 174 24.39 10.52 -10.44
CA LYS A 174 23.63 11.70 -10.84
C LYS A 174 22.74 12.20 -9.72
N PRO A 175 22.70 13.51 -9.46
CA PRO A 175 21.82 14.06 -8.46
C PRO A 175 20.36 13.97 -8.92
N ILE A 176 19.48 13.53 -8.02
CA ILE A 176 18.03 13.59 -8.17
C ILE A 176 17.53 14.71 -7.27
N LYS A 177 16.79 15.65 -7.81
CA LYS A 177 16.19 16.74 -7.04
C LYS A 177 14.81 16.36 -6.54
N LYS A 178 14.42 16.92 -5.40
CA LYS A 178 13.04 16.82 -4.89
C LYS A 178 12.04 17.21 -5.96
N GLY A 179 11.01 16.37 -6.17
CA GLY A 179 9.99 16.55 -7.20
C GLY A 179 10.34 16.01 -8.57
N GLU A 180 11.55 15.48 -8.78
CA GLU A 180 11.93 14.80 -10.02
C GLU A 180 11.25 13.42 -10.09
N ILE A 181 10.84 13.02 -11.31
CA ILE A 181 10.17 11.74 -11.52
C ILE A 181 11.18 10.60 -11.44
N MET A 182 10.85 9.58 -10.68
CA MET A 182 11.60 8.33 -10.57
C MET A 182 10.77 7.16 -11.10
N ALA A 183 11.41 6.31 -11.90
CA ALA A 183 10.87 5.01 -12.28
C ALA A 183 11.58 3.92 -11.46
N LEU A 184 10.78 3.09 -10.79
CA LEU A 184 11.28 1.98 -10.00
C LEU A 184 10.75 0.66 -10.55
N GLU A 185 11.60 -0.34 -10.66
CA GLU A 185 11.23 -1.73 -10.94
C GLU A 185 11.49 -2.58 -9.71
N ASN A 186 10.44 -3.25 -9.20
CA ASN A 186 10.51 -4.05 -7.98
C ASN A 186 11.18 -3.32 -6.80
N GLY A 187 10.92 -2.01 -6.67
CA GLY A 187 11.42 -1.15 -5.60
C GLY A 187 12.85 -0.61 -5.79
N LYS A 188 13.48 -0.87 -6.94
CA LYS A 188 14.81 -0.29 -7.29
C LYS A 188 14.64 0.78 -8.34
N ILE A 189 15.30 1.94 -8.17
CA ILE A 189 15.32 3.01 -9.16
C ILE A 189 16.01 2.49 -10.42
N VAL A 190 15.37 2.64 -11.58
CA VAL A 190 15.91 2.23 -12.88
C VAL A 190 16.07 3.42 -13.83
N ALA A 191 15.35 4.50 -13.60
CA ALA A 191 15.48 5.72 -14.37
C ALA A 191 14.93 6.94 -13.60
N THR A 192 15.39 8.14 -14.00
CA THR A 192 14.87 9.43 -13.54
C THR A 192 14.56 10.33 -14.73
N GLY A 193 13.68 11.30 -14.56
CA GLY A 193 13.31 12.22 -15.62
C GLY A 193 12.24 13.23 -15.21
N THR A 194 11.77 13.99 -16.21
CA THR A 194 10.80 15.07 -16.01
C THR A 194 9.47 14.85 -16.73
N ASP A 195 9.38 13.83 -17.59
CA ASP A 195 8.22 13.53 -18.43
C ASP A 195 7.62 12.18 -17.97
N ILE A 196 6.44 12.23 -17.36
CA ILE A 196 5.78 11.05 -16.76
C ILE A 196 5.42 10.01 -17.82
N VAL A 197 4.93 10.44 -18.98
CA VAL A 197 4.50 9.54 -20.07
C VAL A 197 5.69 8.77 -20.63
N LYS A 198 6.79 9.50 -20.93
CA LYS A 198 8.03 8.85 -21.40
C LYS A 198 8.62 7.90 -20.38
N MET A 199 8.58 8.28 -19.10
CA MET A 199 9.10 7.44 -18.02
C MET A 199 8.27 6.17 -17.86
N THR A 200 6.95 6.28 -17.90
CA THR A 200 6.02 5.13 -17.84
C THR A 200 6.22 4.19 -19.03
N TYR A 201 6.30 4.73 -20.24
CA TYR A 201 6.56 3.93 -21.43
C TYR A 201 7.91 3.19 -21.36
N ARG A 202 8.98 3.89 -20.95
CA ARG A 202 10.32 3.29 -20.79
C ARG A 202 10.32 2.18 -19.76
N LEU A 203 9.67 2.40 -18.61
CA LEU A 203 9.55 1.41 -17.54
C LEU A 203 8.77 0.18 -18.02
N ALA A 204 7.59 0.37 -18.61
CA ALA A 204 6.78 -0.73 -19.13
C ALA A 204 7.56 -1.54 -20.19
N ARG A 205 8.30 -0.85 -21.06
CA ARG A 205 9.13 -1.51 -22.10
C ARG A 205 10.29 -2.30 -21.49
N SER A 206 10.95 -1.79 -20.43
CA SER A 206 12.05 -2.51 -19.77
C SER A 206 11.57 -3.74 -19.03
N MET A 207 10.38 -3.67 -18.44
CA MET A 207 9.76 -4.76 -17.67
C MET A 207 9.18 -5.87 -18.54
N LYS A 208 8.86 -5.56 -19.80
CA LYS A 208 8.26 -6.53 -20.73
C LYS A 208 9.20 -7.70 -20.99
N LYS A 209 8.75 -8.92 -20.64
CA LYS A 209 9.39 -10.19 -20.97
C LYS A 209 8.71 -10.85 -22.18
N LYS A 210 9.33 -11.92 -22.71
CA LYS A 210 8.77 -12.66 -23.87
C LYS A 210 7.42 -13.34 -23.55
N ASP A 211 7.21 -13.70 -22.30
CA ASP A 211 6.03 -14.36 -21.76
C ASP A 211 5.02 -13.41 -21.11
N SER A 212 5.27 -12.08 -21.15
CA SER A 212 4.34 -11.08 -20.65
C SER A 212 3.06 -11.06 -21.48
N GLN A 213 1.92 -11.34 -20.84
CA GLN A 213 0.60 -11.40 -21.49
C GLN A 213 -0.24 -10.17 -21.19
N PHE A 214 -0.10 -9.60 -19.98
CA PHE A 214 -0.93 -8.50 -19.50
C PHE A 214 -0.07 -7.37 -18.92
N ILE A 215 -0.55 -6.16 -19.09
CA ILE A 215 -0.03 -4.95 -18.45
C ILE A 215 -1.21 -4.28 -17.78
N THR A 216 -1.16 -4.12 -16.46
CA THR A 216 -2.14 -3.36 -15.70
C THR A 216 -1.51 -2.03 -15.31
N VAL A 217 -2.20 -0.94 -15.61
CA VAL A 217 -1.79 0.41 -15.21
C VAL A 217 -2.77 0.92 -14.15
N ILE A 218 -2.23 1.35 -13.01
CA ILE A 218 -2.99 1.94 -11.92
C ILE A 218 -2.54 3.39 -11.80
N SER A 219 -3.46 4.33 -12.06
CA SER A 219 -3.20 5.76 -11.90
C SER A 219 -3.66 6.25 -10.55
N GLY A 220 -2.87 7.13 -9.92
CA GLY A 220 -3.27 7.87 -8.73
C GLY A 220 -4.21 9.03 -9.08
N CYS A 221 -4.90 9.56 -8.07
CA CYS A 221 -5.81 10.71 -8.23
C CYS A 221 -5.12 12.00 -8.71
N ASP A 222 -3.80 12.08 -8.55
CA ASP A 222 -2.98 13.24 -8.97
C ASP A 222 -2.55 13.18 -10.44
N VAL A 223 -2.90 12.12 -11.16
CA VAL A 223 -2.57 11.95 -12.58
C VAL A 223 -3.81 12.30 -13.41
N SER A 224 -3.72 13.34 -14.23
CA SER A 224 -4.75 13.67 -15.22
C SER A 224 -4.72 12.66 -16.37
N ASP A 225 -5.89 12.37 -16.91
CA ASP A 225 -6.07 11.55 -18.11
C ASP A 225 -5.36 12.13 -19.35
#